data_6096922e4c36ab022e5c4a28fcb4f8f2
#
_entry.id   6096922e4c36ab022e5c4a28fcb4f8f2
#
_cell.length_a   1.000
_cell.length_b   1.000
_cell.length_c   1.000
_cell.angle_alpha   90.00
_cell.angle_beta   90.00
_cell.angle_gamma   90.00
#
_symmetry.space_group_name_H-M   'P 1'
#
loop_
_entity.id
_entity.type
_entity.pdbx_description
1 polymer ?
#
loop_
_entity_poly.entity_id
_entity_poly.type
_entity_poly.pdbx_seq_one_letter_code
_entity_poly.pdbx_strand_id
1 'polypeptide(L)'
;MIQLVRRAKKKDDQAFVELIDRCKGDLYKVARSYLNNEDDIADAIQETVIDCYEKIGSLREAKYFKTWLTRILINNCNDILRCGRRECPLEEAAQIRGESRELERCEFEEVLDALDEKYRIILVLYYGEGFKIREIAQILEL
;
A
#
# COMPACT_ATOMS: atom_id res chain seq x y z
N MET A 1 -6.07 11.08 15.28
CA MET A 1 -4.97 10.77 14.36
C MET A 1 -4.03 11.95 14.10
N ILE A 2 -4.56 13.13 13.83
CA ILE A 2 -3.71 14.30 13.56
C ILE A 2 -2.75 14.60 14.70
N GLN A 3 -3.21 14.47 15.94
CA GLN A 3 -2.35 14.69 17.10
C GLN A 3 -1.23 13.67 17.20
N LEU A 4 -1.51 12.40 16.88
CA LEU A 4 -0.48 11.37 16.83
C LEU A 4 0.59 11.69 15.79
N VAL A 5 0.16 12.19 14.63
CA VAL A 5 1.09 12.59 13.57
C VAL A 5 1.99 13.73 14.06
N ARG A 6 1.41 14.73 14.70
CA ARG A 6 2.18 15.86 15.23
C ARG A 6 3.17 15.43 16.29
N ARG A 7 2.78 14.53 17.17
CA ARG A 7 3.68 13.99 18.19
C ARG A 7 4.80 13.16 17.56
N ALA A 8 4.46 12.33 16.60
CA ALA A 8 5.45 11.52 15.89
C ALA A 8 6.46 12.40 15.15
N LYS A 9 6.02 13.52 14.58
CA LYS A 9 6.91 14.49 13.93
C LYS A 9 7.91 15.08 14.91
N LYS A 10 7.55 15.15 16.18
CA LYS A 10 8.43 15.65 17.24
C LYS A 10 9.29 14.55 17.87
N LYS A 11 9.39 13.41 17.21
CA LYS A 11 10.21 12.28 17.63
C LYS A 11 9.67 11.53 18.85
N ASP A 12 8.35 11.56 19.05
CA ASP A 12 7.70 10.74 20.07
C ASP A 12 7.52 9.32 19.51
N ASP A 13 8.40 8.41 19.92
CA ASP A 13 8.40 7.05 19.37
C ASP A 13 7.13 6.27 19.73
N GLN A 14 6.57 6.49 20.92
CA GLN A 14 5.32 5.83 21.30
C GLN A 14 4.16 6.28 20.40
N ALA A 15 4.09 7.57 20.10
CA ALA A 15 3.08 8.09 19.20
C ALA A 15 3.26 7.51 17.80
N PHE A 16 4.49 7.36 17.35
CA PHE A 16 4.78 6.77 16.05
C PHE A 16 4.29 5.30 15.98
N VAL A 17 4.61 4.50 16.99
CA VAL A 17 4.18 3.11 17.04
C VAL A 17 2.65 3.00 17.01
N GLU A 18 1.97 3.82 17.80
CA GLU A 18 0.51 3.82 17.82
C GLU A 18 -0.06 4.24 16.46
N LEU A 19 0.54 5.24 15.82
CA LEU A 19 0.14 5.71 14.52
C LEU A 19 0.24 4.60 13.47
N ILE A 20 1.35 3.89 13.46
CA ILE A 20 1.56 2.79 12.52
C ILE A 20 0.59 1.64 12.82
N ASP A 21 0.34 1.33 14.07
CA ASP A 21 -0.64 0.29 14.44
C ASP A 21 -2.02 0.60 13.89
N ARG A 22 -2.43 1.86 13.90
CA ARG A 22 -3.71 2.28 13.35
C ARG A 22 -3.76 2.20 11.83
N CYS A 23 -2.62 2.35 11.18
CA CYS A 23 -2.54 2.39 9.72
C CYS A 23 -2.22 1.04 9.08
N LYS A 24 -1.70 0.07 9.84
CA LYS A 24 -1.18 -1.17 9.26
C LYS A 24 -2.22 -1.98 8.49
N GLY A 25 -3.47 -1.98 8.94
CA GLY A 25 -4.54 -2.67 8.22
C GLY A 25 -4.80 -2.07 6.85
N ASP A 26 -4.81 -0.75 6.77
CA ASP A 26 -4.98 -0.03 5.51
C ASP A 26 -3.78 -0.24 4.59
N LEU A 27 -2.58 -0.22 5.15
CA LEU A 27 -1.37 -0.48 4.39
C LEU A 27 -1.40 -1.89 3.79
N TYR A 28 -1.84 -2.87 4.56
CA TYR A 28 -1.96 -4.24 4.08
C TYR A 28 -2.93 -4.34 2.90
N LYS A 29 -4.10 -3.73 3.01
CA LYS A 29 -5.10 -3.76 1.93
C LYS A 29 -4.57 -3.17 0.64
N VAL A 30 -3.90 -2.03 0.73
CA VAL A 30 -3.34 -1.38 -0.46
C VAL A 30 -2.20 -2.20 -1.04
N ALA A 31 -1.29 -2.70 -0.19
CA ALA A 31 -0.17 -3.52 -0.65
C ALA A 31 -0.67 -4.80 -1.34
N ARG A 32 -1.72 -5.41 -0.81
CA ARG A 32 -2.28 -6.61 -1.40
C ARG A 32 -2.87 -6.38 -2.79
N SER A 33 -3.33 -5.16 -3.08
CA SER A 33 -3.81 -4.83 -4.42
C SER A 33 -2.70 -4.79 -5.46
N TYR A 34 -1.45 -4.63 -5.04
CA TYR A 34 -0.28 -4.60 -5.90
C TYR A 34 0.48 -5.91 -5.93
N LEU A 35 0.57 -6.60 -4.78
CA LEU A 35 1.45 -7.75 -4.59
C LEU A 35 0.63 -8.98 -4.25
N ASN A 36 1.05 -10.14 -4.76
CA ASN A 36 0.36 -11.41 -4.54
C ASN A 36 1.03 -12.29 -3.49
N ASN A 37 2.26 -11.97 -3.11
CA ASN A 37 3.06 -12.77 -2.21
C ASN A 37 3.08 -12.11 -0.84
N GLU A 38 2.78 -12.88 0.22
CA GLU A 38 2.75 -12.33 1.57
C GLU A 38 4.12 -11.81 2.02
N ASP A 39 5.21 -12.44 1.61
CA ASP A 39 6.55 -11.98 1.93
C ASP A 39 6.83 -10.61 1.30
N ASP A 40 6.41 -10.41 0.05
CA ASP A 40 6.56 -9.14 -0.64
C ASP A 40 5.71 -8.05 0.01
N ILE A 41 4.49 -8.40 0.43
CA ILE A 41 3.61 -7.46 1.15
C ILE A 41 4.26 -7.03 2.46
N ALA A 42 4.81 -7.98 3.21
CA ALA A 42 5.49 -7.67 4.47
C ALA A 42 6.70 -6.77 4.23
N ASP A 43 7.49 -7.05 3.21
CA ASP A 43 8.65 -6.24 2.86
C ASP A 43 8.25 -4.82 2.48
N ALA A 44 7.19 -4.67 1.69
CA ALA A 44 6.70 -3.35 1.29
C ALA A 44 6.24 -2.53 2.51
N ILE A 45 5.53 -3.16 3.42
CA ILE A 45 5.05 -2.49 4.63
C ILE A 45 6.22 -2.11 5.52
N GLN A 46 7.17 -3.01 5.71
CA GLN A 46 8.34 -2.75 6.54
C GLN A 46 9.16 -1.58 5.99
N GLU A 47 9.41 -1.58 4.69
CA GLU A 47 10.14 -0.49 4.04
C GLU A 47 9.37 0.83 4.17
N THR A 48 8.05 0.78 4.06
CA THR A 48 7.21 1.96 4.21
C THR A 48 7.28 2.52 5.63
N VAL A 49 7.28 1.64 6.64
CA VAL A 49 7.41 2.07 8.04
C VAL A 49 8.75 2.75 8.26
N ILE A 50 9.84 2.19 7.73
CA ILE A 50 11.16 2.78 7.83
C ILE A 50 11.20 4.14 7.16
N ASP A 51 10.70 4.25 5.94
CA ASP A 51 10.64 5.52 5.20
C ASP A 51 9.82 6.55 5.96
N CYS A 52 8.69 6.13 6.52
CA CYS A 52 7.83 7.00 7.31
C CYS A 52 8.57 7.56 8.51
N TYR A 53 9.26 6.69 9.25
CA TYR A 53 10.00 7.12 10.43
C TYR A 53 11.08 8.14 10.09
N GLU A 54 11.80 7.91 9.00
CA GLU A 54 12.88 8.79 8.57
C GLU A 54 12.36 10.13 8.02
N LYS A 55 11.21 10.12 7.34
CA LYS A 55 10.76 11.28 6.56
C LYS A 55 9.56 12.00 7.15
N ILE A 56 8.99 11.52 8.26
CA ILE A 56 7.78 12.11 8.81
C ILE A 56 7.98 13.58 9.19
N GLY A 57 9.21 13.96 9.56
CA GLY A 57 9.52 15.35 9.86
C GLY A 57 9.37 16.29 8.67
N SER A 58 9.44 15.77 7.44
CA SER A 58 9.29 16.57 6.23
C SER A 58 7.84 16.81 5.83
N LEU A 59 6.90 16.09 6.44
CA LEU A 59 5.48 16.26 6.17
C LEU A 59 5.01 17.63 6.67
N ARG A 60 4.51 18.46 5.77
CA ARG A 60 4.14 19.83 6.12
C ARG A 60 2.86 19.89 6.94
N GLU A 61 1.85 19.13 6.56
CA GLU A 61 0.56 19.15 7.22
C GLU A 61 0.12 17.76 7.67
N ALA A 62 -0.18 17.63 8.96
CA ALA A 62 -0.58 16.37 9.55
C ALA A 62 -1.84 15.78 8.93
N LYS A 63 -2.74 16.62 8.42
CA LYS A 63 -3.99 16.16 7.81
C LYS A 63 -3.76 15.36 6.52
N TYR A 64 -2.61 15.51 5.88
CA TYR A 64 -2.28 14.78 4.66
C TYR A 64 -1.43 13.54 4.90
N PHE A 65 -1.27 13.14 6.16
CA PHE A 65 -0.42 12.01 6.53
C PHE A 65 -0.83 10.73 5.80
N LYS A 66 -2.13 10.43 5.77
CA LYS A 66 -2.62 9.17 5.18
C LYS A 66 -2.31 9.10 3.68
N THR A 67 -2.56 10.20 2.97
CA THR A 67 -2.24 10.30 1.55
C THR A 67 -0.75 10.15 1.30
N TRP A 68 0.04 10.84 2.08
CA TRP A 68 1.50 10.80 2.01
C TRP A 68 2.05 9.40 2.27
N LEU A 69 1.55 8.74 3.32
CA LEU A 69 1.98 7.40 3.68
C LEU A 69 1.61 6.37 2.61
N THR A 70 0.39 6.47 2.07
CA THR A 70 -0.08 5.58 1.02
C THR A 70 0.78 5.72 -0.24
N ARG A 71 1.19 6.94 -0.57
CA ARG A 71 2.08 7.17 -1.72
C ARG A 71 3.44 6.51 -1.52
N ILE A 72 4.00 6.59 -0.32
CA ILE A 72 5.26 5.90 0.00
C ILE A 72 5.09 4.40 -0.18
N LEU A 73 4.01 3.83 0.35
CA LEU A 73 3.73 2.40 0.22
C LEU A 73 3.63 1.98 -1.25
N ILE A 74 2.90 2.72 -2.05
CA ILE A 74 2.72 2.40 -3.47
C ILE A 74 4.05 2.44 -4.21
N ASN A 75 4.89 3.42 -3.91
CA ASN A 75 6.23 3.48 -4.50
C ASN A 75 7.05 2.25 -4.13
N ASN A 76 6.98 1.80 -2.88
CA ASN A 76 7.69 0.61 -2.45
C ASN A 76 7.13 -0.66 -3.11
N CYS A 77 5.82 -0.75 -3.27
CA CYS A 77 5.20 -1.87 -3.98
C CYS A 77 5.67 -1.92 -5.43
N ASN A 78 5.71 -0.77 -6.11
CA ASN A 78 6.18 -0.70 -7.49
C ASN A 78 7.65 -1.09 -7.62
N ASP A 79 8.47 -0.72 -6.65
CA ASP A 79 9.88 -1.11 -6.65
C ASP A 79 10.04 -2.62 -6.54
N ILE A 80 9.26 -3.25 -5.68
CA ILE A 80 9.27 -4.71 -5.52
C ILE A 80 8.81 -5.38 -6.81
N LEU A 81 7.76 -4.87 -7.44
CA LEU A 81 7.27 -5.43 -8.70
C LEU A 81 8.32 -5.36 -9.80
N ARG A 82 9.07 -4.26 -9.88
CA ARG A 82 10.15 -4.12 -10.85
C ARG A 82 11.26 -5.13 -10.60
N CYS A 83 11.65 -5.30 -9.35
CA CYS A 83 12.67 -6.29 -8.99
C CYS A 83 12.17 -7.71 -9.22
N GLY A 84 10.94 -8.00 -8.82
CA GLY A 84 10.35 -9.32 -8.99
C GLY A 84 10.22 -9.74 -10.44
N ARG A 85 9.91 -8.79 -11.34
CA ARG A 85 9.82 -9.07 -12.77
C ARG A 85 11.16 -9.45 -13.38
N ARG A 86 12.25 -8.99 -12.78
CA ARG A 86 13.60 -9.33 -13.23
C ARG A 86 14.07 -10.67 -12.69
N GLU A 87 13.61 -11.04 -11.50
CA GLU A 87 14.08 -12.21 -10.79
C GLU A 87 13.19 -13.44 -10.97
N CYS A 88 11.88 -13.25 -11.14
CA CYS A 88 10.93 -14.36 -11.27
C CYS A 88 10.56 -14.61 -12.71
N PRO A 89 10.66 -15.87 -13.18
CA PRO A 89 10.12 -16.24 -14.49
C PRO A 89 8.61 -15.96 -14.52
N LEU A 90 8.15 -15.44 -15.65
CA LEU A 90 6.74 -15.16 -15.86
C LEU A 90 5.85 -16.38 -15.66
N GLU A 91 6.38 -17.55 -16.00
CA GLU A 91 5.65 -18.80 -15.89
C GLU A 91 5.31 -19.15 -14.46
N GLU A 92 6.25 -18.98 -13.55
CA GLU A 92 6.02 -19.26 -12.13
C GLU A 92 4.98 -18.31 -11.54
N ALA A 93 5.05 -17.05 -11.88
CA ALA A 93 4.08 -16.07 -11.41
C ALA A 93 2.68 -16.38 -11.91
N ALA A 94 2.56 -16.82 -13.16
CA ALA A 94 1.28 -17.18 -13.75
C ALA A 94 0.70 -18.44 -13.08
N GLN A 95 1.53 -19.42 -12.79
CA GLN A 95 1.10 -20.66 -12.13
C GLN A 95 0.61 -20.40 -10.71
N ILE A 96 1.35 -19.60 -9.96
CA ILE A 96 0.97 -19.25 -8.59
C ILE A 96 -0.38 -18.54 -8.59
N ARG A 97 -0.60 -17.61 -9.52
CA ARG A 97 -1.88 -16.93 -9.66
C ARG A 97 -3.01 -17.91 -9.99
N GLY A 98 -2.75 -18.84 -10.90
CA GLY A 98 -3.76 -19.80 -11.31
C GLY A 98 -4.25 -20.66 -10.17
N GLU A 99 -3.33 -21.18 -9.39
CA GLU A 99 -3.65 -22.06 -8.28
C GLU A 99 -4.43 -21.36 -7.17
N SER A 100 -4.03 -20.15 -6.80
CA SER A 100 -4.73 -19.43 -5.75
C SER A 100 -6.12 -18.95 -6.18
N ARG A 101 -6.36 -18.78 -7.48
CA ARG A 101 -7.64 -18.34 -7.99
C ARG A 101 -8.75 -19.37 -7.82
N GLU A 102 -8.43 -20.62 -8.03
CA GLU A 102 -9.45 -21.67 -8.05
C GLU A 102 -10.02 -21.98 -6.69
N LEU A 103 -9.30 -21.67 -5.63
CA LEU A 103 -9.63 -22.20 -4.31
C LEU A 103 -10.32 -21.24 -3.35
N GLU A 104 -10.13 -19.94 -3.46
CA GLU A 104 -10.53 -19.06 -2.36
C GLU A 104 -11.12 -17.70 -2.72
N ARG A 105 -11.37 -17.41 -4.01
CA ARG A 105 -11.77 -16.07 -4.38
C ARG A 105 -13.28 -15.89 -4.47
N CYS A 106 -13.78 -14.81 -3.88
CA CYS A 106 -15.13 -14.38 -4.10
C CYS A 106 -15.24 -13.70 -5.47
N GLU A 107 -16.47 -13.56 -5.96
CA GLU A 107 -16.73 -12.95 -7.26
C GLU A 107 -16.14 -11.54 -7.39
N PHE A 108 -16.12 -10.79 -6.29
CA PHE A 108 -15.57 -9.45 -6.27
C PHE A 108 -14.07 -9.46 -6.57
N GLU A 109 -13.32 -10.38 -5.97
CA GLU A 109 -11.89 -10.49 -6.24
C GLU A 109 -11.60 -10.91 -7.67
N GLU A 110 -12.43 -11.79 -8.23
CA GLU A 110 -12.29 -12.17 -9.62
C GLU A 110 -12.51 -11.01 -10.56
N VAL A 111 -13.49 -10.16 -10.27
CA VAL A 111 -13.74 -8.95 -11.06
C VAL A 111 -12.55 -8.00 -10.96
N LEU A 112 -11.99 -7.82 -9.78
CA LEU A 112 -10.83 -6.96 -9.59
C LEU A 112 -9.61 -7.50 -10.34
N ASP A 113 -9.41 -8.81 -10.36
CA ASP A 113 -8.30 -9.40 -11.08
C ASP A 113 -8.43 -9.31 -12.59
N ALA A 114 -9.67 -9.29 -13.07
CA ALA A 114 -9.93 -9.15 -14.51
C ALA A 114 -9.69 -7.73 -15.01
N LEU A 115 -9.65 -6.75 -14.11
CA LEU A 115 -9.38 -5.37 -14.46
C LEU A 115 -7.88 -5.13 -14.58
N ASP A 116 -7.52 -4.16 -15.41
CA ASP A 116 -6.15 -3.69 -15.44
C ASP A 116 -5.72 -3.23 -14.05
N GLU A 117 -4.46 -3.46 -13.73
CA GLU A 117 -3.90 -3.09 -12.43
C GLU A 117 -4.22 -1.65 -12.04
N LYS A 118 -4.15 -0.75 -13.00
CA LYS A 118 -4.45 0.67 -12.79
C LYS A 118 -5.86 0.89 -12.25
N TYR A 119 -6.85 0.26 -12.85
CA TYR A 119 -8.24 0.43 -12.44
C TYR A 119 -8.51 -0.25 -11.10
N ARG A 120 -7.91 -1.41 -10.89
CA ARG A 120 -8.04 -2.12 -9.62
C ARG A 120 -7.57 -1.28 -8.46
N ILE A 121 -6.42 -0.63 -8.62
CA ILE A 121 -5.83 0.22 -7.59
C ILE A 121 -6.75 1.41 -7.29
N ILE A 122 -7.27 2.06 -8.33
CA ILE A 122 -8.20 3.18 -8.15
C ILE A 122 -9.43 2.76 -7.37
N LEU A 123 -10.01 1.59 -7.68
CA LEU A 123 -11.17 1.09 -6.97
C LEU A 123 -10.86 0.79 -5.49
N VAL A 124 -9.72 0.19 -5.22
CA VAL A 124 -9.32 -0.11 -3.84
C VAL A 124 -9.16 1.18 -3.04
N LEU A 125 -8.53 2.20 -3.62
CA LEU A 125 -8.34 3.47 -2.93
C LEU A 125 -9.66 4.22 -2.72
N TYR A 126 -10.54 4.19 -3.69
CA TYR A 126 -11.81 4.91 -3.60
C TYR A 126 -12.81 4.22 -2.68
N TYR A 127 -13.08 2.94 -2.91
CA TYR A 127 -14.10 2.21 -2.16
C TYR A 127 -13.57 1.56 -0.90
N GLY A 128 -12.35 1.05 -0.94
CA GLY A 128 -11.76 0.36 0.22
C GLY A 128 -11.21 1.29 1.26
N GLU A 129 -10.52 2.34 0.84
CA GLU A 129 -9.83 3.25 1.74
C GLU A 129 -10.53 4.60 1.91
N GLY A 130 -11.53 4.88 1.10
CA GLY A 130 -12.30 6.11 1.24
C GLY A 130 -11.60 7.37 0.78
N PHE A 131 -10.56 7.26 -0.04
CA PHE A 131 -9.89 8.44 -0.57
C PHE A 131 -10.76 9.14 -1.59
N LYS A 132 -10.68 10.47 -1.60
CA LYS A 132 -11.34 11.28 -2.62
C LYS A 132 -10.60 11.17 -3.93
N ILE A 133 -11.31 11.39 -5.05
CA ILE A 133 -10.72 11.31 -6.38
C ILE A 133 -9.48 12.18 -6.49
N ARG A 134 -9.53 13.40 -5.93
CA ARG A 134 -8.40 14.32 -5.93
C ARG A 134 -7.19 13.75 -5.20
N GLU A 135 -7.43 13.09 -4.07
CA GLU A 135 -6.37 12.46 -3.29
C GLU A 135 -5.76 11.29 -4.06
N ILE A 136 -6.60 10.48 -4.72
CA ILE A 136 -6.13 9.37 -5.53
C ILE A 136 -5.25 9.87 -6.67
N ALA A 137 -5.63 10.96 -7.31
CA ALA A 137 -4.82 11.54 -8.37
C ALA A 137 -3.44 11.97 -7.86
N GLN A 138 -3.38 12.53 -6.65
CA GLN A 138 -2.11 12.89 -6.03
C GLN A 138 -1.27 11.67 -5.69
N ILE A 139 -1.90 10.63 -5.13
CA ILE A 139 -1.20 9.39 -4.75
C ILE A 139 -0.59 8.73 -5.98
N LEU A 140 -1.34 8.64 -7.06
CA LEU A 140 -0.92 7.95 -8.28
C LEU A 140 -0.23 8.86 -9.29
N GLU A 141 -0.10 10.13 -8.99
CA GLU A 141 0.55 11.13 -9.87
C GLU A 141 -0.13 11.26 -11.24
N LEU A 142 -1.44 11.29 -11.20
CA LEU A 142 -2.25 11.44 -12.43
C LEU A 142 -2.55 12.91 -12.75
#